data_daee5c9f0219b6d631e01e8f793a133e
#
_entry.id   daee5c9f0219b6d631e01e8f793a133e
#
_cell.length_a   1.000
_cell.length_b   1.000
_cell.length_c   1.000
_cell.angle_alpha   90.00
_cell.angle_beta   90.00
_cell.angle_gamma   90.00
#
_symmetry.space_group_name_H-M   'P 1'
#
loop_
_entity.id
_entity.type
_entity.pdbx_description
1 polymer ?
#
loop_
_entity_poly.entity_id
_entity_poly.type
_entity_poly.pdbx_seq_one_letter_code
_entity_poly.pdbx_strand_id
1 'polypeptide(L)' 'LYCAGYYIIRFDKGWVKSFCPKLLTVQRYESRGPFKTEIEMRSELSRANR' A
#
# COMPACT_ATOMS: atom_id res chain seq x y z
N LEU A 1 11.43 -11.83 -1.24
CA LEU A 1 11.41 -10.71 -2.18
C LEU A 1 10.52 -9.59 -1.68
N TYR A 2 10.95 -8.35 -1.89
CA TYR A 2 10.24 -7.16 -1.47
C TYR A 2 9.93 -6.29 -2.68
N CYS A 3 8.78 -5.62 -2.62
CA CYS A 3 8.39 -4.66 -3.65
C CYS A 3 8.90 -3.27 -3.24
N ALA A 4 9.71 -2.64 -4.10
CA ALA A 4 10.26 -1.33 -3.79
C ALA A 4 9.20 -0.25 -3.88
N GLY A 5 9.22 0.71 -2.94
CA GLY A 5 8.36 1.88 -2.96
C GLY A 5 7.30 1.88 -1.86
N TYR A 6 6.47 2.91 -1.92
CA TYR A 6 5.37 3.06 -0.97
C TYR A 6 4.12 2.42 -1.52
N TYR A 7 3.43 1.65 -0.68
CA TYR A 7 2.20 0.96 -1.05
C TYR A 7 1.12 1.21 0.00
N ILE A 8 -0.13 1.04 -0.41
CA ILE A 8 -1.22 0.86 0.53
C ILE A 8 -1.82 -0.52 0.26
N ILE A 9 -2.15 -1.23 1.31
CA ILE A 9 -2.62 -2.61 1.23
C ILE A 9 -3.92 -2.72 2.00
N ARG A 10 -4.89 -3.38 1.39
CA ARG A 10 -6.19 -3.58 2.02
C ARG A 10 -6.19 -4.87 2.85
N PHE A 11 -6.33 -4.70 4.16
CA PHE A 11 -6.56 -5.80 5.09
C PHE A 11 -8.02 -5.77 5.56
N ASP A 12 -8.38 -6.71 6.40
CA ASP A 12 -9.75 -6.84 6.89
C ASP A 12 -10.30 -5.55 7.52
N LYS A 13 -9.44 -4.80 8.17
CA LYS A 13 -9.84 -3.56 8.86
C LYS A 13 -9.74 -2.31 7.97
N GLY A 14 -9.34 -2.46 6.73
CA GLY A 14 -9.20 -1.36 5.78
C GLY A 14 -7.80 -1.23 5.22
N TRP A 15 -7.55 -0.10 4.57
CA TRP A 15 -6.27 0.14 3.93
C TRP A 15 -5.24 0.64 4.94
N VAL A 16 -4.03 0.11 4.84
CA VAL A 16 -2.90 0.54 5.67
C VAL A 16 -1.70 0.84 4.79
N LYS A 17 -0.83 1.73 5.27
CA LYS A 17 0.39 2.06 4.57
C LYS A 17 1.42 0.96 4.74
N SER A 18 2.26 0.77 3.71
CA SER A 18 3.36 -0.17 3.76
C SER A 18 4.52 0.34 2.92
N PHE A 19 5.73 0.24 3.46
CA PHE A 19 6.94 0.60 2.74
C PHE A 19 7.71 -0.66 2.41
N CYS A 20 7.97 -0.86 1.11
CA CYS A 20 8.66 -2.05 0.61
C CYS A 20 8.04 -3.35 1.13
N PRO A 21 6.75 -3.57 0.91
CA PRO A 21 6.10 -4.79 1.40
C PRO A 21 6.65 -6.03 0.73
N LYS A 22 6.47 -7.17 1.38
CA LYS A 22 6.85 -8.45 0.78
C LYS A 22 5.98 -8.73 -0.44
N LEU A 23 6.58 -9.33 -1.45
CA LEU A 23 5.86 -9.67 -2.68
C LEU A 23 4.63 -10.54 -2.39
N LEU A 24 4.76 -11.49 -1.47
CA LEU A 24 3.64 -12.36 -1.09
C LEU A 24 2.46 -11.56 -0.56
N THR A 25 2.73 -10.51 0.21
CA THR A 25 1.68 -9.66 0.74
C THR A 25 0.94 -8.92 -0.37
N VAL A 26 1.69 -8.38 -1.33
CA VAL A 26 1.10 -7.68 -2.47
C VAL A 26 0.26 -8.61 -3.34
N GLN A 27 0.71 -9.86 -3.50
CA GLN A 27 -0.02 -10.84 -4.29
C GLN A 27 -1.28 -11.36 -3.57
N ARG A 28 -1.23 -11.41 -2.24
CA ARG A 28 -2.29 -12.01 -1.44
C ARG A 28 -3.45 -11.05 -1.14
N TYR A 29 -3.12 -9.77 -1.01
CA TYR A 29 -4.09 -8.73 -0.66
C TYR A 29 -4.22 -7.72 -1.78
N GLU A 30 -5.35 -7.02 -1.81
CA GLU A 30 -5.52 -5.92 -2.73
C GLU A 30 -4.55 -4.80 -2.34
N SER A 31 -3.85 -4.25 -3.30
CA SER A 31 -2.85 -3.23 -3.04
C SER A 31 -2.83 -2.18 -4.13
N ARG A 32 -2.29 -1.02 -3.80
CA ARG A 32 -2.06 0.07 -4.75
C ARG A 32 -0.64 0.58 -4.58
N GLY A 33 -0.01 0.92 -5.68
CA GLY A 33 1.36 1.41 -5.72
C GLY A 33 2.11 0.80 -6.88
N PRO A 34 3.42 1.01 -6.94
CA PRO A 34 4.20 1.82 -5.99
C PRO A 34 3.97 3.32 -6.18
N PHE A 35 3.96 4.05 -5.07
CA PHE A 35 3.91 5.50 -5.09
C PHE A 35 5.33 6.05 -4.96
N LYS A 36 5.59 7.16 -5.64
CA LYS A 36 6.94 7.74 -5.65
C LYS A 36 7.31 8.41 -4.35
N THR A 37 6.33 8.95 -3.66
CA THR A 37 6.55 9.70 -2.42
C THR A 37 5.57 9.26 -1.36
N GLU A 38 5.94 9.52 -0.10
CA GLU A 38 5.06 9.26 1.03
C GLU A 38 3.79 10.11 0.97
N ILE A 39 3.91 11.32 0.46
CA ILE A 39 2.76 12.22 0.32
C ILE A 39 1.72 11.63 -0.63
N GLU A 40 2.14 11.12 -1.77
CA GLU A 40 1.22 10.46 -2.69
C GLU A 40 0.55 9.25 -2.06
N MET A 41 1.33 8.44 -1.37
CA MET A 41 0.81 7.26 -0.68
C MET A 41 -0.23 7.64 0.37
N ARG A 42 0.04 8.67 1.17
CA ARG A 42 -0.88 9.12 2.21
C ARG A 42 -2.16 9.71 1.63
N SER A 43 -2.06 10.42 0.50
CA SER A 43 -3.25 10.93 -0.20
C SER A 43 -4.14 9.80 -0.66
N GLU A 44 -3.57 8.76 -1.27
CA GLU A 44 -4.33 7.60 -1.72
C GLU A 44 -4.92 6.83 -0.54
N LEU A 45 -4.16 6.70 0.54
CA LEU A 45 -4.64 6.05 1.75
C LEU A 45 -5.87 6.75 2.31
N SER A 46 -5.84 8.07 2.36
CA SER A 46 -6.98 8.87 2.84
C SER A 46 -8.21 8.66 1.97
N ARG A 47 -8.04 8.65 0.66
CA ARG A 47 -9.14 8.39 -0.27
C ARG A 47 -9.71 7.00 -0.12
N ALA A 48 -8.83 6.02 0.04
CA ALA A 48 -9.24 4.62 0.10
C ALA A 48 -10.02 4.29 1.37
N ASN A 49 -9.78 5.01 2.45
CA ASN A 49 -10.44 4.80 3.73
C ASN A 49 -11.67 5.69 3.97
N ARG A 50 -12.12 6.40 2.96
CA ARG A 50 -13.33 7.22 3.06
C ARG A 50 -14.61 6.40 3.05
#